data_52d9da3b29c6874ec9c551d0d272539d
#
_entry.id   52d9da3b29c6874ec9c551d0d272539d
#
_cell.length_a   1.000
_cell.length_b   1.000
_cell.length_c   1.000
_cell.angle_alpha   90.00
_cell.angle_beta   90.00
_cell.angle_gamma   90.00
#
_symmetry.space_group_name_H-M   'P 1'
#
loop_
_entity.id
_entity.type
_entity.pdbx_description
1 polymer ?
#
loop_
_entity_poly.entity_id
_entity_poly.type
_entity_poly.pdbx_seq_one_letter_code
_entity_poly.pdbx_strand_id
1 'polypeptide(L)'
;ATKDLKTAYFDKLNELGKLTEAIQCKTVDADEEQDFDKEFLSLDLAAKFVTSTESAIQHINTHSSRHTDAIVTENKANAEKFMKGVDSSGVYWNASTRFADGFRYGFGAEVGISTSKIHARGPVGLDGLVSYQYQIRGDGQVASDYLGAGGNKAFVHKDLDIKTVTL
;
A
#
# COMPACT_ATOMS: atom_id res chain seq x y z
N ALA A 1 -11.10 23.11 6.15
CA ALA A 1 -12.38 22.37 6.05
C ALA A 1 -13.52 23.36 5.88
N THR A 2 -14.44 23.12 4.95
CA THR A 2 -15.63 23.96 4.78
C THR A 2 -16.54 23.87 6.00
N LYS A 3 -17.37 24.90 6.22
CA LYS A 3 -18.36 24.93 7.33
C LYS A 3 -19.24 23.68 7.34
N ASP A 4 -19.58 23.18 6.14
CA ASP A 4 -20.43 22.00 5.96
C ASP A 4 -19.76 20.70 6.42
N LEU A 5 -18.45 20.56 6.20
CA LEU A 5 -17.66 19.39 6.68
C LEU A 5 -17.62 19.36 8.21
N LYS A 6 -17.38 20.50 8.82
CA LYS A 6 -17.38 20.61 10.29
C LYS A 6 -18.72 20.17 10.87
N THR A 7 -19.82 20.71 10.33
CA THR A 7 -21.16 20.40 10.78
C THR A 7 -21.45 18.91 10.63
N ALA A 8 -21.23 18.33 9.45
CA ALA A 8 -21.46 16.90 9.19
C ALA A 8 -20.63 15.99 10.10
N TYR A 9 -19.37 16.33 10.37
CA TYR A 9 -18.49 15.56 11.26
C TYR A 9 -19.00 15.59 12.71
N PHE A 10 -19.34 16.77 13.23
CA PHE A 10 -19.83 16.90 14.60
C PHE A 10 -21.21 16.27 14.79
N ASP A 11 -22.11 16.41 13.81
CA ASP A 11 -23.42 15.75 13.84
C ASP A 11 -23.24 14.23 13.92
N LYS A 12 -22.32 13.66 13.13
CA LYS A 12 -22.03 12.24 13.16
C LYS A 12 -21.40 11.78 14.47
N LEU A 13 -20.51 12.54 15.06
CA LEU A 13 -19.95 12.24 16.39
C LEU A 13 -21.02 12.28 17.48
N ASN A 14 -21.94 13.23 17.42
CA ASN A 14 -23.09 13.31 18.33
C ASN A 14 -24.00 12.10 18.20
N GLU A 15 -24.38 11.71 16.98
CA GLU A 15 -25.17 10.49 16.71
C GLU A 15 -24.52 9.23 17.30
N LEU A 16 -23.20 9.15 17.24
CA LEU A 16 -22.44 8.00 17.77
C LEU A 16 -22.21 8.08 19.29
N GLY A 17 -22.68 9.13 19.96
CA GLY A 17 -22.45 9.37 21.39
C GLY A 17 -20.96 9.47 21.77
N LYS A 18 -20.11 9.81 20.80
CA LYS A 18 -18.66 9.87 20.98
C LYS A 18 -18.12 11.27 21.18
N LEU A 19 -18.97 12.29 21.10
CA LEU A 19 -18.58 13.65 21.37
C LEU A 19 -18.53 13.85 22.88
N THR A 20 -17.35 13.88 23.45
CA THR A 20 -17.14 14.34 24.83
C THR A 20 -16.86 15.84 24.83
N GLU A 21 -17.27 16.55 25.89
CA GLU A 21 -17.02 17.99 26.05
C GLU A 21 -15.53 18.38 25.97
N ALA A 22 -14.63 17.38 26.04
CA ALA A 22 -13.18 17.58 26.01
C ALA A 22 -12.59 17.71 24.58
N ILE A 23 -13.35 17.38 23.53
CA ILE A 23 -12.83 17.46 22.15
C ILE A 23 -13.13 18.84 21.57
N GLN A 24 -12.17 19.74 21.64
CA GLN A 24 -12.21 21.05 20.99
C GLN A 24 -11.51 20.94 19.63
N CYS A 25 -12.28 20.86 18.54
CA CYS A 25 -11.74 20.97 17.20
C CYS A 25 -11.76 22.41 16.70
N LYS A 26 -10.59 22.95 16.41
CA LYS A 26 -10.45 24.19 15.67
C LYS A 26 -10.35 23.88 14.19
N THR A 27 -11.22 24.50 13.37
CA THR A 27 -11.15 24.37 11.91
C THR A 27 -10.66 25.66 11.29
N VAL A 28 -9.77 25.53 10.32
CA VAL A 28 -9.26 26.60 9.46
C VAL A 28 -9.43 26.17 8.02
N ASP A 29 -9.43 27.11 7.09
CA ASP A 29 -9.43 26.77 5.67
C ASP A 29 -8.07 26.13 5.31
N ALA A 30 -8.12 25.02 4.59
CA ALA A 30 -6.93 24.33 4.13
C ALA A 30 -6.34 25.06 2.91
N ASP A 31 -5.02 25.16 2.87
CA ASP A 31 -4.28 25.54 1.66
C ASP A 31 -4.20 24.33 0.74
N GLU A 32 -4.91 24.39 -0.41
CA GLU A 32 -5.00 23.26 -1.35
C GLU A 32 -3.63 22.87 -1.97
N GLU A 33 -2.66 23.77 -2.01
CA GLU A 33 -1.33 23.52 -2.59
C GLU A 33 -0.34 22.95 -1.58
N GLN A 34 -0.57 23.12 -0.28
CA GLN A 34 0.42 22.78 0.75
C GLN A 34 -0.07 21.76 1.77
N ASP A 35 -1.32 21.88 2.22
CA ASP A 35 -1.78 21.09 3.38
C ASP A 35 -2.06 19.63 3.07
N PHE A 36 -2.35 19.28 1.81
CA PHE A 36 -2.60 17.89 1.41
C PHE A 36 -1.33 17.10 1.11
N ASP A 37 -0.18 17.75 0.93
CA ASP A 37 1.13 17.12 0.74
C ASP A 37 1.93 17.03 2.04
N LYS A 38 1.37 17.57 3.15
CA LYS A 38 2.06 17.70 4.42
C LYS A 38 1.72 16.58 5.40
N GLU A 39 2.74 15.99 5.99
CA GLU A 39 2.60 15.19 7.20
C GLU A 39 2.67 16.11 8.43
N PHE A 40 1.56 16.25 9.17
CA PHE A 40 1.46 17.23 10.25
C PHE A 40 2.25 16.85 11.51
N LEU A 41 2.47 15.57 11.77
CA LEU A 41 3.11 15.03 12.99
C LEU A 41 2.45 15.50 14.29
N SER A 42 1.15 15.80 14.24
CA SER A 42 0.32 16.33 15.32
C SER A 42 -1.11 15.79 15.17
N LEU A 43 -2.03 16.22 16.02
CA LEU A 43 -3.45 15.87 15.92
C LEU A 43 -4.21 16.77 14.92
N ASP A 44 -3.51 17.22 13.89
CA ASP A 44 -4.08 17.98 12.79
C ASP A 44 -4.32 17.07 11.59
N LEU A 45 -5.33 17.37 10.78
CA LEU A 45 -5.60 16.69 9.54
C LEU A 45 -6.16 17.64 8.48
N ALA A 46 -5.81 17.43 7.24
CA ALA A 46 -6.46 18.05 6.10
C ALA A 46 -7.68 17.21 5.67
N ALA A 47 -8.80 17.89 5.38
CA ALA A 47 -10.03 17.22 4.96
C ALA A 47 -10.62 17.94 3.75
N LYS A 48 -11.01 17.15 2.73
CA LYS A 48 -11.59 17.63 1.48
C LYS A 48 -12.84 16.84 1.13
N PHE A 49 -13.88 17.53 0.70
CA PHE A 49 -15.03 16.91 0.06
C PHE A 49 -14.72 16.62 -1.41
N VAL A 50 -15.13 15.45 -1.85
CA VAL A 50 -15.08 15.05 -3.24
C VAL A 50 -16.43 14.53 -3.69
N THR A 51 -16.72 14.61 -4.98
CA THR A 51 -18.05 14.29 -5.52
C THR A 51 -18.20 12.82 -5.94
N SER A 52 -17.09 12.09 -6.03
CA SER A 52 -17.11 10.68 -6.47
C SER A 52 -15.89 9.90 -5.95
N THR A 53 -15.96 8.58 -6.03
CA THR A 53 -14.81 7.70 -5.72
C THR A 53 -13.64 7.98 -6.66
N GLU A 54 -13.90 8.30 -7.92
CA GLU A 54 -12.88 8.64 -8.92
C GLU A 54 -12.12 9.91 -8.55
N SER A 55 -12.83 10.95 -8.13
CA SER A 55 -12.19 12.20 -7.69
C SER A 55 -11.42 12.02 -6.39
N ALA A 56 -11.86 11.11 -5.49
CA ALA A 56 -11.09 10.72 -4.32
C ALA A 56 -9.78 10.04 -4.72
N ILE A 57 -9.83 9.05 -5.61
CA ILE A 57 -8.67 8.33 -6.12
C ILE A 57 -7.68 9.28 -6.77
N GLN A 58 -8.16 10.19 -7.61
CA GLN A 58 -7.31 11.19 -8.26
C GLN A 58 -6.62 12.09 -7.24
N HIS A 59 -7.34 12.60 -6.26
CA HIS A 59 -6.80 13.44 -5.20
C HIS A 59 -5.73 12.68 -4.38
N ILE A 60 -6.01 11.45 -3.96
CA ILE A 60 -5.06 10.61 -3.22
C ILE A 60 -3.81 10.36 -4.06
N ASN A 61 -3.94 9.95 -5.31
CA ASN A 61 -2.77 9.68 -6.17
C ASN A 61 -1.90 10.91 -6.43
N THR A 62 -2.46 12.13 -6.29
CA THR A 62 -1.74 13.39 -6.41
C THR A 62 -0.99 13.74 -5.13
N HIS A 63 -1.62 13.59 -3.96
CA HIS A 63 -1.15 14.16 -2.69
C HIS A 63 -0.66 13.14 -1.65
N SER A 64 -1.02 11.85 -1.79
CA SER A 64 -0.63 10.82 -0.82
C SER A 64 0.87 10.59 -0.80
N SER A 65 1.40 10.28 0.37
CA SER A 65 2.77 9.76 0.55
C SER A 65 3.01 8.42 -0.17
N ARG A 66 1.94 7.78 -0.67
CA ARG A 66 1.92 6.44 -1.26
C ARG A 66 2.29 5.32 -0.28
N HIS A 67 2.16 5.61 0.99
CA HIS A 67 2.39 4.61 2.02
C HIS A 67 1.16 3.72 2.19
N THR A 68 0.09 4.25 2.78
CA THR A 68 -1.11 3.46 3.07
C THR A 68 -2.35 4.33 3.05
N ASP A 69 -3.32 3.94 2.23
CA ASP A 69 -4.60 4.61 2.11
C ASP A 69 -5.75 3.62 2.34
N ALA A 70 -6.90 4.09 2.83
CA ALA A 70 -8.03 3.25 3.14
C ALA A 70 -9.35 3.88 2.69
N ILE A 71 -10.29 3.02 2.31
CA ILE A 71 -11.69 3.38 2.10
C ILE A 71 -12.55 2.73 3.19
N VAL A 72 -13.53 3.49 3.70
CA VAL A 72 -14.58 2.98 4.57
C VAL A 72 -15.90 3.02 3.79
N THR A 73 -16.43 1.88 3.43
CA THR A 73 -17.65 1.78 2.63
C THR A 73 -18.29 0.39 2.73
N GLU A 74 -19.61 0.34 2.65
CA GLU A 74 -20.38 -0.91 2.45
C GLU A 74 -20.55 -1.25 0.96
N ASN A 75 -20.30 -0.30 0.06
CA ASN A 75 -20.42 -0.49 -1.39
C ASN A 75 -19.18 -1.21 -1.93
N LYS A 76 -19.32 -2.51 -2.20
CA LYS A 76 -18.25 -3.36 -2.73
C LYS A 76 -17.68 -2.85 -4.05
N ALA A 77 -18.51 -2.32 -4.95
CA ALA A 77 -18.03 -1.81 -6.24
C ALA A 77 -17.10 -0.60 -6.06
N ASN A 78 -17.44 0.32 -5.14
CA ASN A 78 -16.59 1.46 -4.80
C ASN A 78 -15.30 1.00 -4.11
N ALA A 79 -15.39 0.01 -3.21
CA ALA A 79 -14.21 -0.56 -2.55
C ALA A 79 -13.23 -1.16 -3.57
N GLU A 80 -13.70 -2.02 -4.47
CA GLU A 80 -12.88 -2.64 -5.52
C GLU A 80 -12.26 -1.60 -6.47
N LYS A 81 -13.04 -0.56 -6.83
CA LYS A 81 -12.56 0.55 -7.66
C LYS A 81 -11.44 1.31 -6.94
N PHE A 82 -11.61 1.62 -5.67
CA PHE A 82 -10.63 2.30 -4.84
C PHE A 82 -9.35 1.48 -4.71
N MET A 83 -9.46 0.19 -4.32
CA MET A 83 -8.32 -0.70 -4.13
C MET A 83 -7.49 -0.89 -5.41
N LYS A 84 -8.11 -0.83 -6.60
CA LYS A 84 -7.41 -0.91 -7.89
C LYS A 84 -6.86 0.42 -8.38
N GLY A 85 -7.50 1.53 -7.98
CA GLY A 85 -7.20 2.86 -8.52
C GLY A 85 -6.17 3.64 -7.71
N VAL A 86 -6.01 3.35 -6.42
CA VAL A 86 -5.04 4.03 -5.55
C VAL A 86 -3.66 3.40 -5.68
N ASP A 87 -2.65 4.23 -5.95
CA ASP A 87 -1.25 3.81 -6.10
C ASP A 87 -0.46 3.98 -4.80
N SER A 88 -0.84 3.24 -3.77
CA SER A 88 -0.11 3.17 -2.51
C SER A 88 0.42 1.77 -2.23
N SER A 89 1.41 1.66 -1.33
CA SER A 89 1.98 0.37 -0.97
C SER A 89 0.98 -0.52 -0.22
N GLY A 90 0.10 0.09 0.58
CA GLY A 90 -1.04 -0.55 1.22
C GLY A 90 -2.33 0.15 0.83
N VAL A 91 -3.33 -0.59 0.35
CA VAL A 91 -4.66 -0.07 0.06
C VAL A 91 -5.70 -0.94 0.75
N TYR A 92 -6.45 -0.35 1.66
CA TYR A 92 -7.30 -1.09 2.59
C TYR A 92 -8.77 -0.78 2.39
N TRP A 93 -9.59 -1.77 2.66
CA TRP A 93 -11.03 -1.64 2.72
C TRP A 93 -11.53 -2.00 4.11
N ASN A 94 -12.21 -1.06 4.79
CA ASN A 94 -12.78 -1.20 6.13
C ASN A 94 -11.79 -1.73 7.19
N ALA A 95 -10.53 -1.35 7.04
CA ALA A 95 -9.48 -1.70 7.99
C ALA A 95 -8.64 -0.48 8.36
N SER A 96 -8.05 -0.50 9.54
CA SER A 96 -7.15 0.56 9.98
C SER A 96 -5.85 0.55 9.18
N THR A 97 -5.39 1.73 8.76
CA THR A 97 -4.07 1.91 8.13
C THR A 97 -2.92 1.50 9.05
N ARG A 98 -3.16 1.39 10.36
CA ARG A 98 -2.16 0.92 11.34
C ARG A 98 -1.84 -0.57 11.25
N PHE A 99 -2.52 -1.32 10.38
CA PHE A 99 -2.10 -2.67 10.04
C PHE A 99 -0.89 -2.70 9.09
N ALA A 100 -0.50 -1.58 8.49
CA ALA A 100 0.72 -1.46 7.70
C ALA A 100 1.95 -1.51 8.62
N ASP A 101 2.42 -2.70 8.89
CA ASP A 101 3.49 -3.01 9.84
C ASP A 101 4.08 -4.38 9.50
N GLY A 102 5.40 -4.48 9.49
CA GLY A 102 6.11 -5.70 9.08
C GLY A 102 5.80 -6.91 9.96
N PHE A 103 5.56 -6.72 11.26
CA PHE A 103 5.14 -7.81 12.14
C PHE A 103 3.72 -8.26 11.85
N ARG A 104 2.79 -7.31 11.63
CA ARG A 104 1.39 -7.61 11.31
C ARG A 104 1.21 -8.26 9.95
N TYR A 105 2.08 -7.93 9.00
CA TYR A 105 2.14 -8.60 7.69
C TYR A 105 2.81 -9.97 7.73
N GLY A 106 3.44 -10.33 8.84
CA GLY A 106 4.13 -11.61 8.99
C GLY A 106 5.56 -11.64 8.44
N PHE A 107 6.16 -10.48 8.19
CA PHE A 107 7.56 -10.38 7.70
C PHE A 107 8.60 -10.58 8.80
N GLY A 108 8.18 -10.77 10.06
CA GLY A 108 9.04 -11.01 11.21
C GLY A 108 9.83 -9.80 11.71
N ALA A 109 9.93 -8.75 10.92
CA ALA A 109 10.59 -7.50 11.26
C ALA A 109 10.08 -6.34 10.37
N GLU A 110 10.35 -5.12 10.80
CA GLU A 110 10.28 -3.92 9.98
C GLU A 110 11.57 -3.15 10.15
N VAL A 111 12.43 -3.19 9.13
CA VAL A 111 13.74 -2.54 9.13
C VAL A 111 13.74 -1.24 8.33
N GLY A 112 12.68 -1.01 7.61
CA GLY A 112 12.44 0.20 6.84
C GLY A 112 11.06 0.20 6.19
N ILE A 113 10.71 1.34 5.60
CA ILE A 113 9.48 1.54 4.83
C ILE A 113 9.86 2.17 3.49
N SER A 114 9.36 1.62 2.40
CA SER A 114 9.56 2.17 1.05
C SER A 114 8.23 2.41 0.37
N THR A 115 8.07 3.57 -0.26
CA THR A 115 6.89 3.90 -1.09
C THR A 115 7.20 3.87 -2.57
N SER A 116 8.47 3.70 -2.95
CA SER A 116 8.92 3.60 -4.34
C SER A 116 8.59 2.23 -4.97
N LYS A 117 8.78 2.11 -6.28
CA LYS A 117 8.61 0.87 -7.04
C LYS A 117 9.92 0.32 -7.58
N ILE A 118 11.05 0.72 -7.01
CA ILE A 118 12.38 0.29 -7.49
C ILE A 118 12.74 -1.09 -6.90
N HIS A 119 12.36 -1.36 -5.66
CA HIS A 119 12.64 -2.61 -4.94
C HIS A 119 11.43 -2.99 -4.07
N ALA A 120 11.64 -3.49 -2.84
CA ALA A 120 10.57 -3.76 -1.90
C ALA A 120 9.72 -2.51 -1.65
N ARG A 121 8.41 -2.67 -1.53
CA ARG A 121 7.45 -1.58 -1.30
C ARG A 121 6.66 -1.85 -0.02
N GLY A 122 6.34 -0.78 0.73
CA GLY A 122 5.68 -0.85 2.03
C GLY A 122 6.64 -1.19 3.15
N PRO A 123 6.18 -1.83 4.22
CA PRO A 123 7.03 -2.36 5.28
C PRO A 123 8.07 -3.34 4.73
N VAL A 124 9.33 -3.15 5.07
CA VAL A 124 10.46 -3.96 4.58
C VAL A 124 10.99 -4.83 5.72
N GLY A 125 10.81 -6.14 5.58
CA GLY A 125 11.42 -7.15 6.44
C GLY A 125 12.72 -7.71 5.84
N LEU A 126 13.19 -8.84 6.39
CA LEU A 126 14.46 -9.44 5.98
C LEU A 126 14.52 -9.76 4.48
N ASP A 127 13.46 -10.34 3.94
CA ASP A 127 13.39 -10.73 2.51
C ASP A 127 13.51 -9.52 1.56
N GLY A 128 13.11 -8.34 2.02
CA GLY A 128 13.28 -7.10 1.26
C GLY A 128 14.70 -6.54 1.23
N LEU A 129 15.62 -7.09 2.04
CA LEU A 129 17.01 -6.63 2.12
C LEU A 129 17.98 -7.52 1.30
N VAL A 130 17.50 -8.62 0.73
CA VAL A 130 18.34 -9.58 0.01
C VAL A 130 18.14 -9.45 -1.50
N SER A 131 19.12 -9.89 -2.23
CA SER A 131 19.06 -10.07 -3.69
C SER A 131 19.48 -11.50 -4.05
N TYR A 132 19.18 -11.90 -5.28
CA TYR A 132 19.45 -13.26 -5.74
C TYR A 132 20.76 -13.33 -6.51
N GLN A 133 21.50 -14.42 -6.31
CA GLN A 133 22.62 -14.83 -7.13
C GLN A 133 22.32 -16.21 -7.70
N TYR A 134 22.43 -16.35 -9.01
CA TYR A 134 22.26 -17.64 -9.69
C TYR A 134 23.61 -18.33 -9.82
N GLN A 135 23.71 -19.55 -9.32
CA GLN A 135 24.89 -20.40 -9.49
C GLN A 135 24.52 -21.60 -10.34
N ILE A 136 25.08 -21.67 -11.52
CA ILE A 136 24.86 -22.78 -12.46
C ILE A 136 26.08 -23.70 -12.44
N ARG A 137 25.85 -24.98 -12.19
CA ARG A 137 26.87 -26.03 -12.28
C ARG A 137 26.55 -26.90 -13.47
N GLY A 138 27.43 -26.90 -14.46
CA GLY A 138 27.26 -27.65 -15.70
C GLY A 138 28.44 -28.61 -15.93
N ASP A 139 28.25 -29.47 -16.89
CA ASP A 139 29.25 -30.42 -17.40
C ASP A 139 29.25 -30.36 -18.94
N GLY A 140 29.59 -29.17 -19.46
CA GLY A 140 29.71 -28.95 -20.91
C GLY A 140 28.37 -28.74 -21.66
N GLN A 141 27.25 -28.52 -21.00
CA GLN A 141 25.99 -28.25 -21.67
C GLN A 141 26.08 -26.91 -22.44
N VAL A 142 25.59 -26.94 -23.67
CA VAL A 142 25.52 -25.72 -24.52
C VAL A 142 24.06 -25.30 -24.78
N ALA A 143 23.81 -24.00 -24.76
CA ALA A 143 22.45 -23.48 -24.91
C ALA A 143 21.80 -23.86 -26.25
N SER A 144 22.58 -23.95 -27.32
CA SER A 144 22.08 -24.32 -28.66
C SER A 144 21.43 -25.70 -28.71
N ASP A 145 21.75 -26.60 -27.78
CA ASP A 145 21.12 -27.92 -27.69
C ASP A 145 19.66 -27.84 -27.25
N TYR A 146 19.29 -26.76 -26.58
CA TYR A 146 17.98 -26.57 -25.92
C TYR A 146 17.08 -25.55 -26.63
N LEU A 147 17.58 -24.77 -27.59
CA LEU A 147 16.87 -23.64 -28.16
C LEU A 147 16.66 -23.79 -29.68
N GLY A 148 15.49 -23.36 -30.17
CA GLY A 148 15.20 -23.15 -31.57
C GLY A 148 15.07 -24.40 -32.42
N ALA A 149 15.05 -24.22 -33.74
CA ALA A 149 14.80 -25.28 -34.73
C ALA A 149 15.89 -26.35 -34.82
N GLY A 150 17.05 -26.13 -34.20
CA GLY A 150 18.18 -27.10 -34.20
C GLY A 150 18.40 -27.80 -32.86
N GLY A 151 17.71 -27.38 -31.82
CA GLY A 151 17.84 -27.99 -30.48
C GLY A 151 17.04 -29.28 -30.38
N ASN A 152 17.68 -30.33 -29.85
CA ASN A 152 17.04 -31.63 -29.65
C ASN A 152 16.76 -31.98 -28.19
N LYS A 153 17.08 -31.08 -27.27
CA LYS A 153 16.84 -31.23 -25.82
C LYS A 153 15.75 -30.30 -25.37
N ALA A 154 14.84 -30.76 -24.50
CA ALA A 154 13.81 -29.99 -23.87
C ALA A 154 14.23 -29.48 -22.51
N PHE A 155 13.81 -28.26 -22.12
CA PHE A 155 13.88 -27.82 -20.76
C PHE A 155 12.86 -28.58 -19.90
N VAL A 156 13.30 -29.06 -18.75
CA VAL A 156 12.42 -29.70 -17.78
C VAL A 156 12.24 -28.76 -16.61
N HIS A 157 11.10 -28.09 -16.56
CA HIS A 157 10.70 -27.23 -15.43
C HIS A 157 9.83 -28.03 -14.47
N LYS A 158 10.36 -28.38 -13.33
CA LYS A 158 9.65 -29.08 -12.26
C LYS A 158 10.11 -28.56 -10.90
N ASP A 159 9.21 -28.57 -9.94
CA ASP A 159 9.54 -28.28 -8.56
C ASP A 159 10.45 -29.36 -8.01
N LEU A 160 11.49 -28.95 -7.30
CA LEU A 160 12.41 -29.86 -6.60
C LEU A 160 12.04 -29.88 -5.11
N ASP A 161 12.06 -31.06 -4.50
CA ASP A 161 11.93 -31.13 -3.05
C ASP A 161 13.22 -30.57 -2.41
N ILE A 162 13.05 -29.49 -1.63
CA ILE A 162 14.16 -28.80 -0.94
C ILE A 162 14.98 -29.80 -0.07
N LYS A 163 14.35 -30.86 0.44
CA LYS A 163 15.03 -31.87 1.25
C LYS A 163 16.03 -32.71 0.48
N THR A 164 15.96 -32.71 -0.86
CA THR A 164 16.87 -33.48 -1.74
C THR A 164 18.00 -32.62 -2.30
N VAL A 165 18.02 -31.31 -2.03
CA VAL A 165 19.11 -30.43 -2.46
C VAL A 165 20.20 -30.46 -1.41
N THR A 166 21.26 -31.22 -1.67
CA THR A 166 22.51 -31.19 -0.89
C THR A 166 23.30 -29.94 -1.33
N LEU A 167 23.59 -29.02 -0.40
CA LEU A 167 24.45 -27.85 -0.63
C LEU A 167 25.91 -28.24 -0.79
#